data_a237a687823dfdd99aad59a486b406d9
#
_entry.id   a237a687823dfdd99aad59a486b406d9
#
_cell.length_a   1.000
_cell.length_b   1.000
_cell.length_c   1.000
_cell.angle_alpha   90.00
_cell.angle_beta   90.00
_cell.angle_gamma   90.00
#
_symmetry.space_group_name_H-M   'P 1'
#
loop_
_entity.id
_entity.type
_entity.pdbx_description
1 polymer ?
#
loop_
_entity_poly.entity_id
_entity_poly.type
_entity_poly.pdbx_seq_one_letter_code
_entity_poly.pdbx_strand_id
1 'polypeptide(L)'
;MIYSRKDVDDILNSLDYIKIVPSYYEKTCNYSNDLYEINYLRVSNESKKDDFKSFIVLDTETTGLSPKYKDKMVQVTAIKFVDFKPVEIFTTLLNPKRFIPSSVSKIHGITNEMVEFSPVFEEVKDAFSEFIKGHILVGHNISFDLSFLASEGVNFLDLDVKIVDTLFLSRNLIDKNYIENYKLGTLCKYFCLDYFNYHNATEDVLGTSYVFLNLLNLVFMEEAIVF
;
A
#
# COMPACT_ATOMS: atom_id res chain seq x y z
N MET A 1 -0.07 -18.77 1.35
CA MET A 1 -0.07 -19.05 2.81
C MET A 1 -1.13 -18.14 3.38
N ILE A 2 -2.17 -18.67 3.98
CA ILE A 2 -3.23 -17.86 4.59
C ILE A 2 -2.74 -17.59 6.01
N TYR A 3 -2.41 -16.35 6.32
CA TYR A 3 -2.06 -15.95 7.68
C TYR A 3 -3.32 -16.01 8.55
N SER A 4 -3.22 -16.63 9.72
CA SER A 4 -4.30 -16.61 10.68
C SER A 4 -4.41 -15.24 11.34
N ARG A 5 -5.58 -14.88 11.86
CA ARG A 5 -5.78 -13.64 12.62
C ARG A 5 -4.72 -13.48 13.74
N LYS A 6 -4.26 -14.58 14.32
CA LYS A 6 -3.21 -14.58 15.33
C LYS A 6 -1.85 -14.14 14.78
N ASP A 7 -1.49 -14.56 13.56
CA ASP A 7 -0.21 -14.17 12.94
C ASP A 7 -0.19 -12.66 12.63
N VAL A 8 -1.33 -12.11 12.23
CA VAL A 8 -1.53 -10.66 12.02
C VAL A 8 -1.46 -9.92 13.37
N ASP A 9 -2.15 -10.41 14.40
CA ASP A 9 -2.13 -9.84 15.76
C ASP A 9 -0.72 -9.88 16.38
N ASP A 10 0.05 -10.94 16.17
CA ASP A 10 1.41 -11.10 16.71
C ASP A 10 2.39 -10.12 16.02
N ILE A 11 2.26 -9.89 14.71
CA ILE A 11 3.04 -8.90 13.96
C ILE A 11 2.70 -7.47 14.44
N LEU A 12 1.44 -7.19 14.71
CA LEU A 12 0.96 -5.86 15.09
C LEU A 12 1.22 -5.52 16.55
N ASN A 13 1.21 -6.51 17.45
CA ASN A 13 1.65 -6.33 18.82
C ASN A 13 3.15 -6.02 18.93
N SER A 14 3.94 -6.34 17.89
CA SER A 14 5.35 -5.95 17.80
C SER A 14 5.54 -4.46 17.39
N LEU A 15 4.48 -3.77 16.93
CA LEU A 15 4.52 -2.38 16.47
C LEU A 15 4.24 -1.34 17.58
N ASP A 16 4.04 -1.75 18.84
CA ASP A 16 3.66 -0.87 19.96
C ASP A 16 4.78 0.08 20.47
N TYR A 17 5.94 0.15 19.80
CA TYR A 17 7.05 1.03 20.21
C TYR A 17 7.42 2.06 19.15
N ILE A 18 6.76 3.23 19.16
CA ILE A 18 7.16 4.33 18.28
C ILE A 18 7.38 5.63 19.07
N LYS A 19 8.62 6.11 19.05
CA LYS A 19 8.99 7.46 19.45
C LYS A 19 8.95 8.39 18.23
N ILE A 20 8.28 9.52 18.36
CA ILE A 20 8.03 10.52 17.31
C ILE A 20 9.08 11.61 17.34
N VAL A 21 9.54 12.06 16.17
CA VAL A 21 10.37 13.27 15.97
C VAL A 21 9.66 14.19 14.99
N PRO A 22 9.45 15.48 15.28
CA PRO A 22 8.66 16.38 14.44
C PRO A 22 9.49 17.22 13.46
N SER A 23 8.97 17.49 12.27
CA SER A 23 9.24 18.70 11.49
C SER A 23 8.22 18.91 10.36
N TYR A 24 7.86 20.17 10.13
CA TYR A 24 6.75 20.71 9.35
C TYR A 24 7.21 21.20 7.97
N TYR A 25 6.44 20.95 6.88
CA TYR A 25 6.48 21.78 5.67
C TYR A 25 5.24 21.63 4.77
N GLU A 26 4.69 22.78 4.33
CA GLU A 26 3.66 22.90 3.29
C GLU A 26 4.28 22.88 1.89
N LYS A 27 3.73 22.11 0.97
CA LYS A 27 3.76 22.41 -0.47
C LYS A 27 2.66 21.66 -1.24
N THR A 28 1.94 22.42 -2.06
CA THR A 28 0.93 21.97 -3.02
C THR A 28 1.60 21.41 -4.28
N CYS A 29 1.19 20.24 -4.75
CA CYS A 29 1.57 19.71 -6.06
C CYS A 29 0.32 19.31 -6.87
N ASN A 30 0.30 19.76 -8.11
CA ASN A 30 -0.67 19.35 -9.12
C ASN A 30 -0.16 18.09 -9.82
N TYR A 31 -0.95 17.02 -9.80
CA TYR A 31 -0.77 15.88 -10.70
C TYR A 31 -1.87 15.91 -11.75
N SER A 32 -1.46 16.09 -13.02
CA SER A 32 -2.28 15.74 -14.16
C SER A 32 -1.76 14.41 -14.72
N ASN A 33 -2.51 13.36 -14.58
CA ASN A 33 -2.30 12.13 -15.32
C ASN A 33 -3.58 11.76 -16.05
N ASP A 34 -3.47 11.73 -17.38
CA ASP A 34 -4.53 11.47 -18.36
C ASP A 34 -5.13 10.06 -18.33
N LEU A 35 -5.00 9.32 -17.25
CA LEU A 35 -5.45 7.93 -17.23
C LEU A 35 -6.74 7.69 -16.46
N TYR A 36 -7.09 8.48 -15.46
CA TYR A 36 -8.38 8.33 -14.74
C TYR A 36 -8.55 9.54 -13.81
N GLU A 37 -9.77 10.08 -13.73
CA GLU A 37 -10.22 10.96 -12.64
C GLU A 37 -10.29 10.18 -11.30
N ILE A 38 -9.17 9.58 -10.90
CA ILE A 38 -9.08 8.91 -9.61
C ILE A 38 -8.99 10.02 -8.56
N ASN A 39 -9.86 10.00 -7.59
CA ASN A 39 -9.91 10.95 -6.48
C ASN A 39 -8.72 10.73 -5.54
N TYR A 40 -7.56 11.35 -5.86
CA TYR A 40 -6.46 11.41 -4.89
C TYR A 40 -6.88 12.29 -3.72
N LEU A 41 -6.91 11.69 -2.54
CA LEU A 41 -7.20 12.38 -1.31
C LEU A 41 -5.98 13.22 -0.90
N ARG A 42 -6.16 14.53 -0.80
CA ARG A 42 -5.15 15.41 -0.24
C ARG A 42 -5.19 15.30 1.28
N VAL A 43 -4.13 14.78 1.87
CA VAL A 43 -3.90 14.88 3.30
C VAL A 43 -3.30 16.25 3.55
N SER A 44 -4.03 17.11 4.24
CA SER A 44 -3.63 18.51 4.52
C SER A 44 -3.97 18.86 5.97
N ASN A 45 -3.48 20.01 6.43
CA ASN A 45 -3.81 20.56 7.77
C ASN A 45 -5.31 20.80 7.98
N GLU A 46 -6.11 20.87 6.91
CA GLU A 46 -7.56 20.99 6.97
C GLU A 46 -8.26 19.64 7.20
N SER A 47 -7.58 18.52 6.89
CA SER A 47 -8.06 17.18 7.17
C SER A 47 -7.99 16.90 8.67
N LYS A 48 -8.91 16.08 9.19
CA LYS A 48 -8.85 15.57 10.56
C LYS A 48 -8.26 14.17 10.56
N LYS A 49 -7.47 13.82 11.57
CA LYS A 49 -6.92 12.46 11.72
C LYS A 49 -8.04 11.41 11.70
N ASP A 50 -9.20 11.76 12.24
CA ASP A 50 -10.39 10.90 12.26
C ASP A 50 -10.93 10.55 10.87
N ASP A 51 -10.64 11.36 9.84
CA ASP A 51 -11.01 11.07 8.45
C ASP A 51 -10.27 9.84 7.90
N PHE A 52 -9.17 9.45 8.54
CA PHE A 52 -8.30 8.32 8.18
C PHE A 52 -8.42 7.12 9.13
N LYS A 53 -9.43 7.07 9.99
CA LYS A 53 -9.62 5.93 10.91
C LYS A 53 -9.93 4.61 10.22
N SER A 54 -10.49 4.68 9.00
CA SER A 54 -10.79 3.48 8.20
C SER A 54 -10.17 3.62 6.83
N PHE A 55 -9.30 2.67 6.48
CA PHE A 55 -8.60 2.63 5.21
C PHE A 55 -8.19 1.20 4.87
N ILE A 56 -7.83 0.97 3.63
CA ILE A 56 -7.26 -0.30 3.14
C ILE A 56 -5.88 -0.01 2.58
N VAL A 57 -4.88 -0.75 3.04
CA VAL A 57 -3.55 -0.75 2.43
C VAL A 57 -3.46 -1.91 1.48
N LEU A 58 -3.00 -1.67 0.25
CA LEU A 58 -2.87 -2.70 -0.77
C LEU A 58 -1.49 -2.67 -1.45
N ASP A 59 -1.10 -3.83 -1.94
CA ASP A 59 0.09 -4.05 -2.75
C ASP A 59 -0.11 -5.24 -3.69
N THR A 60 0.59 -5.26 -4.84
CA THR A 60 0.50 -6.31 -5.83
C THR A 60 1.87 -6.78 -6.27
N GLU A 61 2.04 -8.10 -6.43
CA GLU A 61 3.17 -8.69 -7.12
C GLU A 61 2.79 -9.05 -8.56
N THR A 62 3.74 -8.86 -9.48
CA THR A 62 3.45 -8.92 -10.91
C THR A 62 4.53 -9.68 -11.70
N THR A 63 4.23 -10.06 -12.94
CA THR A 63 5.21 -10.69 -13.84
C THR A 63 6.20 -9.73 -14.49
N GLY A 64 6.04 -8.42 -14.23
CA GLY A 64 6.87 -7.36 -14.81
C GLY A 64 6.36 -5.98 -14.47
N LEU A 65 6.81 -4.95 -15.15
CA LEU A 65 6.65 -3.56 -14.73
C LEU A 65 5.43 -2.85 -15.32
N SER A 66 4.73 -3.44 -16.31
CA SER A 66 3.65 -2.70 -16.97
C SER A 66 2.62 -3.60 -17.65
N PRO A 67 1.33 -3.39 -17.37
CA PRO A 67 0.25 -4.10 -18.06
C PRO A 67 0.22 -3.78 -19.58
N LYS A 68 0.79 -2.67 -20.03
CA LYS A 68 0.94 -2.35 -21.47
C LYS A 68 1.78 -3.38 -22.22
N TYR A 69 2.72 -4.02 -21.53
CA TYR A 69 3.53 -5.12 -22.06
C TYR A 69 2.95 -6.50 -21.73
N LYS A 70 1.65 -6.54 -21.40
CA LYS A 70 0.91 -7.75 -21.04
C LYS A 70 1.40 -8.38 -19.73
N ASP A 71 2.11 -7.66 -18.90
CA ASP A 71 2.41 -8.14 -17.55
C ASP A 71 1.13 -8.30 -16.74
N LYS A 72 1.13 -9.25 -15.82
CA LYS A 72 -0.04 -9.69 -15.07
C LYS A 72 0.28 -9.76 -13.59
N MET A 73 -0.74 -9.64 -12.74
CA MET A 73 -0.59 -9.86 -11.32
C MET A 73 -0.36 -11.35 -11.01
N VAL A 74 0.47 -11.63 -10.01
CA VAL A 74 0.72 -12.97 -9.45
C VAL A 74 0.33 -13.05 -7.98
N GLN A 75 0.14 -11.91 -7.32
CA GLN A 75 -0.44 -11.80 -5.99
C GLN A 75 -1.14 -10.46 -5.84
N VAL A 76 -2.21 -10.43 -5.07
CA VAL A 76 -2.81 -9.21 -4.54
C VAL A 76 -3.01 -9.38 -3.04
N THR A 77 -2.62 -8.35 -2.28
CA THR A 77 -2.84 -8.31 -0.84
C THR A 77 -3.42 -6.95 -0.45
N ALA A 78 -4.47 -6.97 0.35
CA ALA A 78 -5.11 -5.78 0.88
C ALA A 78 -5.49 -6.03 2.34
N ILE A 79 -5.13 -5.11 3.24
CA ILE A 79 -5.46 -5.17 4.67
C ILE A 79 -6.34 -3.98 5.01
N LYS A 80 -7.49 -4.25 5.60
CA LYS A 80 -8.44 -3.24 6.07
C LYS A 80 -8.12 -2.86 7.52
N PHE A 81 -8.07 -1.57 7.74
CA PHE A 81 -7.88 -0.97 9.06
C PHE A 81 -9.14 -0.24 9.49
N VAL A 82 -9.51 -0.38 10.78
CA VAL A 82 -10.57 0.39 11.44
C VAL A 82 -10.02 0.86 12.77
N ASP A 83 -10.17 2.15 13.08
CA ASP A 83 -9.56 2.81 14.24
C ASP A 83 -8.05 2.52 14.31
N PHE A 84 -7.38 2.59 13.15
CA PHE A 84 -5.95 2.37 12.95
C PHE A 84 -5.48 0.93 13.31
N LYS A 85 -6.41 -0.01 13.47
CA LYS A 85 -6.11 -1.43 13.74
C LYS A 85 -6.53 -2.29 12.56
N PRO A 86 -5.73 -3.27 12.15
CA PRO A 86 -6.13 -4.18 11.09
C PRO A 86 -7.25 -5.08 11.59
N VAL A 87 -8.26 -5.24 10.76
CA VAL A 87 -9.47 -6.02 11.10
C VAL A 87 -9.75 -7.13 10.10
N GLU A 88 -9.30 -6.97 8.85
CA GLU A 88 -9.63 -7.92 7.79
C GLU A 88 -8.51 -7.93 6.74
N ILE A 89 -8.25 -9.08 6.14
CA ILE A 89 -7.26 -9.25 5.08
C ILE A 89 -7.87 -9.97 3.88
N PHE A 90 -7.62 -9.42 2.70
CA PHE A 90 -7.80 -10.08 1.42
C PHE A 90 -6.42 -10.35 0.84
N THR A 91 -6.05 -11.62 0.67
CA THR A 91 -4.78 -11.99 0.03
C THR A 91 -4.94 -13.26 -0.77
N THR A 92 -4.40 -13.28 -1.99
CA THR A 92 -4.41 -14.47 -2.83
C THR A 92 -3.27 -14.44 -3.84
N LEU A 93 -2.67 -15.62 -4.08
CA LEU A 93 -1.87 -15.85 -5.25
C LEU A 93 -2.78 -15.93 -6.48
N LEU A 94 -2.27 -15.49 -7.62
CA LEU A 94 -3.01 -15.41 -8.88
C LEU A 94 -2.25 -16.15 -9.98
N ASN A 95 -2.97 -16.92 -10.76
CA ASN A 95 -2.42 -17.50 -11.97
C ASN A 95 -2.41 -16.45 -13.10
N PRO A 96 -1.25 -15.95 -13.51
CA PRO A 96 -1.16 -14.91 -14.53
C PRO A 96 -1.45 -15.42 -15.95
N LYS A 97 -1.69 -16.73 -16.14
CA LYS A 97 -1.79 -17.41 -17.44
C LYS A 97 -0.64 -17.06 -18.39
N ARG A 98 0.51 -16.77 -17.84
CA ARG A 98 1.77 -16.53 -18.55
C ARG A 98 2.94 -16.92 -17.67
N PHE A 99 4.10 -17.11 -18.31
CA PHE A 99 5.34 -17.42 -17.60
C PHE A 99 5.81 -16.25 -16.74
N ILE A 100 6.18 -16.52 -15.48
CA ILE A 100 6.81 -15.58 -14.56
C ILE A 100 8.33 -15.64 -14.84
N PRO A 101 8.95 -14.53 -15.30
CA PRO A 101 10.39 -14.51 -15.53
C PRO A 101 11.19 -14.82 -14.26
N SER A 102 12.25 -15.60 -14.36
CA SER A 102 13.07 -15.95 -13.19
C SER A 102 13.71 -14.74 -12.51
N SER A 103 13.98 -13.66 -13.25
CA SER A 103 14.45 -12.40 -12.68
C SER A 103 13.42 -11.74 -11.77
N VAL A 104 12.14 -11.89 -12.07
CA VAL A 104 11.03 -11.35 -11.31
C VAL A 104 10.70 -12.25 -10.12
N SER A 105 10.65 -13.59 -10.33
CA SER A 105 10.51 -14.56 -9.23
C SER A 105 11.59 -14.41 -8.16
N LYS A 106 12.81 -14.02 -8.53
CA LYS A 106 13.89 -13.73 -7.55
C LYS A 106 13.60 -12.50 -6.68
N ILE A 107 12.74 -11.58 -7.14
CA ILE A 107 12.39 -10.39 -6.40
C ILE A 107 11.35 -10.72 -5.34
N HIS A 108 10.19 -11.27 -5.73
CA HIS A 108 9.05 -11.52 -4.82
C HIS A 108 8.91 -12.97 -4.36
N GLY A 109 9.76 -13.89 -4.83
CA GLY A 109 9.77 -15.30 -4.40
C GLY A 109 8.67 -16.17 -4.98
N ILE A 110 7.72 -15.63 -5.75
CA ILE A 110 6.61 -16.37 -6.31
C ILE A 110 7.08 -17.07 -7.61
N THR A 111 6.89 -18.38 -7.69
CA THR A 111 7.28 -19.19 -8.84
C THR A 111 6.08 -19.61 -9.69
N ASN A 112 6.34 -20.11 -10.90
CA ASN A 112 5.29 -20.64 -11.79
C ASN A 112 4.52 -21.80 -11.13
N GLU A 113 5.23 -22.66 -10.40
CA GLU A 113 4.64 -23.81 -9.71
C GLU A 113 3.69 -23.37 -8.59
N MET A 114 4.02 -22.28 -7.87
CA MET A 114 3.19 -21.76 -6.77
C MET A 114 1.84 -21.26 -7.25
N VAL A 115 1.77 -20.73 -8.48
CA VAL A 115 0.55 -20.11 -9.03
C VAL A 115 -0.21 -21.00 -10.00
N GLU A 116 0.29 -22.20 -10.29
CA GLU A 116 -0.27 -23.10 -11.32
C GLU A 116 -1.77 -23.38 -11.09
N PHE A 117 -2.14 -23.63 -9.83
CA PHE A 117 -3.51 -23.96 -9.44
C PHE A 117 -4.22 -22.79 -8.72
N SER A 118 -3.62 -21.60 -8.74
CA SER A 118 -4.26 -20.40 -8.19
C SER A 118 -5.36 -19.88 -9.11
N PRO A 119 -6.36 -19.17 -8.58
CA PRO A 119 -7.38 -18.54 -9.42
C PRO A 119 -6.75 -17.51 -10.36
N VAL A 120 -7.40 -17.23 -11.47
CA VAL A 120 -7.13 -16.00 -12.24
C VAL A 120 -7.80 -14.81 -11.55
N PHE A 121 -7.31 -13.59 -11.79
CA PHE A 121 -7.87 -12.41 -11.12
C PHE A 121 -9.37 -12.23 -11.42
N GLU A 122 -9.82 -12.56 -12.63
CA GLU A 122 -11.23 -12.49 -13.03
C GLU A 122 -12.15 -13.28 -12.09
N GLU A 123 -11.68 -14.41 -11.52
CA GLU A 123 -12.46 -15.25 -10.59
C GLU A 123 -12.60 -14.63 -9.19
N VAL A 124 -11.73 -13.72 -8.81
CA VAL A 124 -11.71 -13.07 -7.49
C VAL A 124 -12.00 -11.57 -7.54
N LYS A 125 -12.09 -11.00 -8.74
CA LYS A 125 -12.26 -9.57 -9.01
C LYS A 125 -13.46 -8.97 -8.28
N ASP A 126 -14.61 -9.62 -8.32
CA ASP A 126 -15.83 -9.10 -7.73
C ASP A 126 -15.72 -9.07 -6.20
N ALA A 127 -15.17 -10.13 -5.59
CA ALA A 127 -14.92 -10.18 -4.16
C ALA A 127 -13.88 -9.13 -3.73
N PHE A 128 -12.81 -8.93 -4.52
CA PHE A 128 -11.83 -7.88 -4.28
C PHE A 128 -12.45 -6.49 -4.41
N SER A 129 -13.24 -6.26 -5.45
CA SER A 129 -13.90 -4.98 -5.70
C SER A 129 -14.86 -4.61 -4.56
N GLU A 130 -15.65 -5.56 -4.06
CA GLU A 130 -16.52 -5.34 -2.91
C GLU A 130 -15.73 -5.09 -1.62
N PHE A 131 -14.57 -5.77 -1.45
CA PHE A 131 -13.69 -5.56 -0.30
C PHE A 131 -13.17 -4.12 -0.22
N ILE A 132 -12.80 -3.51 -1.35
CA ILE A 132 -12.21 -2.16 -1.40
C ILE A 132 -13.23 -1.03 -1.52
N LYS A 133 -14.47 -1.33 -1.87
CA LYS A 133 -15.53 -0.35 -2.19
C LYS A 133 -15.80 0.62 -1.05
N GLY A 134 -15.86 1.91 -1.38
CA GLY A 134 -16.17 3.00 -0.42
C GLY A 134 -15.04 3.31 0.58
N HIS A 135 -13.85 2.75 0.38
CA HIS A 135 -12.73 2.93 1.31
C HIS A 135 -11.65 3.87 0.75
N ILE A 136 -10.83 4.39 1.67
CA ILE A 136 -9.55 5.01 1.32
C ILE A 136 -8.57 3.88 1.01
N LEU A 137 -8.01 3.88 -0.20
CA LEU A 137 -6.95 2.96 -0.59
C LEU A 137 -5.59 3.62 -0.42
N VAL A 138 -4.71 2.96 0.28
CA VAL A 138 -3.35 3.41 0.57
C VAL A 138 -2.36 2.44 -0.07
N GLY A 139 -1.34 2.94 -0.71
CA GLY A 139 -0.24 2.13 -1.25
C GLY A 139 1.03 2.95 -1.37
N HIS A 140 2.15 2.28 -1.61
CA HIS A 140 3.42 2.94 -1.85
C HIS A 140 3.74 2.95 -3.34
N ASN A 141 3.67 4.12 -3.99
CA ASN A 141 3.63 4.24 -5.45
C ASN A 141 2.40 3.52 -6.05
N ILE A 142 1.27 3.71 -5.40
CA ILE A 142 0.02 2.97 -5.63
C ILE A 142 -0.48 3.02 -7.07
N SER A 143 -0.08 4.04 -7.85
CA SER A 143 -0.42 4.14 -9.28
C SER A 143 0.02 2.90 -10.07
N PHE A 144 1.09 2.23 -9.65
CA PHE A 144 1.54 0.97 -10.23
C PHE A 144 0.46 -0.11 -10.04
N ASP A 145 0.04 -0.34 -8.81
CA ASP A 145 -0.97 -1.36 -8.44
C ASP A 145 -2.32 -1.10 -9.10
N LEU A 146 -2.78 0.16 -9.04
CA LEU A 146 -4.03 0.58 -9.68
C LEU A 146 -4.00 0.33 -11.19
N SER A 147 -2.85 0.52 -11.86
CA SER A 147 -2.71 0.27 -13.30
C SER A 147 -2.91 -1.20 -13.66
N PHE A 148 -2.40 -2.12 -12.83
CA PHE A 148 -2.61 -3.56 -13.00
C PHE A 148 -4.06 -3.96 -12.70
N LEU A 149 -4.61 -3.52 -11.58
CA LEU A 149 -6.01 -3.78 -11.22
C LEU A 149 -6.98 -3.27 -12.30
N ALA A 150 -6.77 -2.05 -12.80
CA ALA A 150 -7.57 -1.50 -13.89
C ALA A 150 -7.44 -2.32 -15.19
N SER A 151 -6.23 -2.79 -15.52
CA SER A 151 -6.00 -3.63 -16.70
C SER A 151 -6.68 -5.00 -16.62
N GLU A 152 -6.98 -5.46 -15.41
CA GLU A 152 -7.74 -6.69 -15.13
C GLU A 152 -9.24 -6.42 -14.94
N GLY A 153 -9.70 -5.18 -15.22
CA GLY A 153 -11.10 -4.83 -15.28
C GLY A 153 -11.71 -4.29 -13.98
N VAL A 154 -10.91 -3.86 -13.02
CA VAL A 154 -11.42 -3.10 -11.86
C VAL A 154 -11.77 -1.69 -12.30
N ASN A 155 -13.04 -1.29 -12.13
CA ASN A 155 -13.50 0.06 -12.42
C ASN A 155 -13.57 0.88 -11.12
N PHE A 156 -12.54 1.64 -10.85
CA PHE A 156 -12.43 2.44 -9.62
C PHE A 156 -13.49 3.55 -9.52
N LEU A 157 -14.04 4.03 -10.66
CA LEU A 157 -15.09 5.06 -10.66
C LEU A 157 -16.39 4.53 -10.04
N ASP A 158 -16.69 3.24 -10.22
CA ASP A 158 -17.90 2.61 -9.67
C ASP A 158 -17.73 2.20 -8.19
N LEU A 159 -16.52 2.25 -7.67
CA LEU A 159 -16.21 1.77 -6.32
C LEU A 159 -16.19 2.88 -5.26
N ASP A 160 -16.33 4.16 -5.65
CA ASP A 160 -16.28 5.32 -4.72
C ASP A 160 -15.07 5.28 -3.78
N VAL A 161 -13.91 4.93 -4.31
CA VAL A 161 -12.66 4.87 -3.55
C VAL A 161 -11.93 6.21 -3.57
N LYS A 162 -11.16 6.48 -2.52
CA LYS A 162 -10.22 7.61 -2.44
C LYS A 162 -8.81 7.04 -2.36
N ILE A 163 -7.84 7.71 -2.96
CA ILE A 163 -6.48 7.19 -3.07
C ILE A 163 -5.49 8.03 -2.27
N VAL A 164 -4.63 7.36 -1.51
CA VAL A 164 -3.48 7.95 -0.82
C VAL A 164 -2.21 7.22 -1.24
N ASP A 165 -1.24 7.98 -1.76
CA ASP A 165 0.08 7.46 -2.12
C ASP A 165 1.12 7.86 -1.08
N THR A 166 1.65 6.88 -0.35
CA THR A 166 2.65 7.11 0.70
C THR A 166 3.99 7.60 0.13
N LEU A 167 4.35 7.24 -1.11
CA LEU A 167 5.53 7.79 -1.78
C LEU A 167 5.38 9.29 -2.01
N PHE A 168 4.20 9.72 -2.47
CA PHE A 168 3.91 11.14 -2.66
C PHE A 168 3.91 11.90 -1.32
N LEU A 169 3.23 11.38 -0.30
CA LEU A 169 3.23 11.99 1.03
C LEU A 169 4.64 12.11 1.61
N SER A 170 5.44 11.06 1.52
CA SER A 170 6.81 11.06 2.04
C SER A 170 7.67 12.12 1.38
N ARG A 171 7.56 12.31 0.07
CA ARG A 171 8.31 13.33 -0.67
C ARG A 171 7.94 14.76 -0.26
N ASN A 172 6.71 14.96 0.23
CA ASN A 172 6.24 16.28 0.66
C ASN A 172 6.49 16.55 2.15
N LEU A 173 6.57 15.52 2.98
CA LEU A 173 6.69 15.65 4.43
C LEU A 173 8.11 15.47 4.94
N ILE A 174 8.96 14.72 4.22
CA ILE A 174 10.33 14.42 4.66
C ILE A 174 11.32 15.10 3.71
N ASP A 175 12.17 15.98 4.26
CA ASP A 175 13.22 16.62 3.46
C ASP A 175 14.23 15.58 2.99
N LYS A 176 14.57 15.66 1.70
CA LYS A 176 15.53 14.77 1.04
C LYS A 176 16.94 14.75 1.69
N ASN A 177 17.26 15.76 2.48
CA ASN A 177 18.54 15.84 3.21
C ASN A 177 18.58 14.86 4.39
N TYR A 178 17.45 14.35 4.85
CA TYR A 178 17.33 13.43 5.99
C TYR A 178 17.10 11.98 5.57
N ILE A 179 16.96 11.70 4.26
CA ILE A 179 16.65 10.37 3.76
C ILE A 179 17.40 10.10 2.44
N GLU A 180 17.96 8.91 2.30
CA GLU A 180 18.71 8.52 1.09
C GLU A 180 17.80 8.49 -0.16
N ASN A 181 16.64 7.88 -0.01
CA ASN A 181 15.60 7.78 -1.04
C ASN A 181 14.25 7.52 -0.38
N TYR A 182 13.17 7.58 -1.17
CA TYR A 182 11.80 7.37 -0.69
C TYR A 182 11.26 5.98 -1.01
N LYS A 183 12.10 4.96 -1.18
CA LYS A 183 11.66 3.56 -1.29
C LYS A 183 11.07 3.09 0.04
N LEU A 184 10.10 2.18 -0.01
CA LEU A 184 9.41 1.67 1.17
C LEU A 184 10.38 1.23 2.26
N GLY A 185 11.39 0.43 1.89
CA GLY A 185 12.39 -0.02 2.84
C GLY A 185 13.22 1.07 3.50
N THR A 186 13.52 2.13 2.77
CA THR A 186 14.25 3.27 3.34
C THR A 186 13.35 4.04 4.29
N LEU A 187 12.07 4.21 3.96
CA LEU A 187 11.09 4.86 4.83
C LEU A 187 10.84 4.06 6.11
N CYS A 188 10.73 2.74 6.01
CA CYS A 188 10.60 1.88 7.18
C CYS A 188 11.78 2.07 8.14
N LYS A 189 13.00 2.06 7.63
CA LYS A 189 14.21 2.34 8.44
C LYS A 189 14.21 3.76 9.02
N TYR A 190 13.81 4.75 8.23
CA TYR A 190 13.72 6.15 8.68
C TYR A 190 12.78 6.29 9.88
N PHE A 191 11.69 5.53 9.91
CA PHE A 191 10.76 5.48 11.02
C PHE A 191 11.10 4.41 12.08
N CYS A 192 12.35 3.90 12.08
CA CYS A 192 12.84 2.91 13.05
C CYS A 192 12.14 1.54 13.02
N LEU A 193 11.66 1.14 11.87
CA LEU A 193 11.18 -0.22 11.66
C LEU A 193 12.31 -1.07 11.06
N ASP A 194 12.96 -1.87 11.88
CA ASP A 194 14.21 -2.55 11.51
C ASP A 194 14.03 -3.86 10.75
N TYR A 195 12.79 -4.35 10.58
CA TYR A 195 12.57 -5.66 10.01
C TYR A 195 11.54 -5.66 8.89
N PHE A 196 12.01 -5.96 7.67
CA PHE A 196 11.15 -6.36 6.56
C PHE A 196 11.92 -7.23 5.57
N ASN A 197 11.28 -8.33 5.20
CA ASN A 197 11.66 -9.14 4.06
C ASN A 197 10.97 -8.56 2.83
N TYR A 198 11.58 -7.52 2.24
CA TYR A 198 11.03 -6.79 1.10
C TYR A 198 10.66 -7.74 -0.04
N HIS A 199 9.64 -7.35 -0.81
CA HIS A 199 9.12 -8.08 -1.95
C HIS A 199 8.29 -9.31 -1.58
N ASN A 200 7.50 -9.18 -0.54
CA ASN A 200 6.36 -10.02 -0.24
C ASN A 200 5.17 -9.09 -0.03
N ALA A 201 4.12 -9.17 -0.87
CA ALA A 201 3.01 -8.22 -0.85
C ALA A 201 2.38 -8.05 0.55
N THR A 202 2.37 -9.10 1.39
CA THR A 202 1.84 -8.99 2.76
C THR A 202 2.76 -8.15 3.64
N GLU A 203 4.07 -8.36 3.57
CA GLU A 203 5.05 -7.58 4.35
C GLU A 203 5.13 -6.13 3.83
N ASP A 204 5.04 -5.94 2.52
CA ASP A 204 5.03 -4.61 1.91
C ASP A 204 3.76 -3.81 2.27
N VAL A 205 2.58 -4.48 2.36
CA VAL A 205 1.35 -3.88 2.90
C VAL A 205 1.52 -3.47 4.37
N LEU A 206 2.12 -4.32 5.21
CA LEU A 206 2.39 -3.97 6.62
C LEU A 206 3.38 -2.81 6.73
N GLY A 207 4.47 -2.83 5.96
CA GLY A 207 5.42 -1.74 5.90
C GLY A 207 4.79 -0.42 5.43
N THR A 208 3.96 -0.50 4.40
CA THR A 208 3.22 0.66 3.88
C THR A 208 2.23 1.20 4.92
N SER A 209 1.52 0.33 5.65
CA SER A 209 0.62 0.76 6.72
C SER A 209 1.37 1.48 7.83
N TYR A 210 2.52 0.94 8.23
CA TYR A 210 3.38 1.56 9.23
C TYR A 210 3.90 2.92 8.80
N VAL A 211 4.40 3.03 7.57
CA VAL A 211 4.85 4.30 6.99
C VAL A 211 3.69 5.29 6.93
N PHE A 212 2.50 4.85 6.48
CA PHE A 212 1.33 5.71 6.40
C PHE A 212 0.91 6.28 7.77
N LEU A 213 0.84 5.43 8.80
CA LEU A 213 0.49 5.87 10.16
C LEU A 213 1.50 6.89 10.71
N ASN A 214 2.79 6.70 10.43
CA ASN A 214 3.82 7.67 10.82
C ASN A 214 3.72 8.98 10.04
N LEU A 215 3.42 8.93 8.74
CA LEU A 215 3.17 10.11 7.93
C LEU A 215 1.92 10.88 8.40
N LEU A 216 0.84 10.17 8.77
CA LEU A 216 -0.33 10.81 9.39
C LEU A 216 0.04 11.49 10.71
N ASN A 217 0.87 10.86 11.53
CA ASN A 217 1.35 11.50 12.75
C ASN A 217 2.15 12.78 12.44
N LEU A 218 2.99 12.80 11.42
CA LEU A 218 3.70 14.02 11.00
C LEU A 218 2.75 15.14 10.55
N VAL A 219 1.64 14.79 9.87
CA VAL A 219 0.65 15.77 9.40
C VAL A 219 -0.19 16.32 10.55
N PHE A 220 -0.62 15.46 11.48
CA PHE A 220 -1.59 15.80 12.53
C PHE A 220 -0.96 15.97 13.90
N MET A 221 0.36 16.06 14.01
CA MET A 221 0.97 16.48 15.27
C MET A 221 0.57 17.93 15.54
N GLU A 222 -0.47 18.09 16.35
CA GLU A 222 -0.66 19.29 17.12
C GLU A 222 0.66 19.59 17.84
N GLU A 223 1.06 20.86 17.87
CA GLU A 223 2.29 21.38 18.43
C GLU A 223 2.81 20.51 19.58
N ALA A 224 3.96 19.88 19.36
CA ALA A 224 4.63 19.18 20.43
C ALA A 224 4.76 20.17 21.58
N ILE A 225 4.09 19.86 22.68
CA ILE A 225 4.21 20.63 23.91
C ILE A 225 5.71 20.66 24.22
N VAL A 226 6.31 21.81 23.99
CA VAL A 226 7.68 22.09 24.39
C VAL A 226 7.62 22.23 25.90
N PHE A 227 8.11 21.20 26.60
CA PHE A 227 8.42 21.32 28.01
C PHE A 227 9.90 21.70 28.16
#